data_f896731e36a464f2d6f202546efaaa08
#
_entry.id   f896731e36a464f2d6f202546efaaa08
#
_cell.length_a   1.000
_cell.length_b   1.000
_cell.length_c   1.000
_cell.angle_alpha   90.00
_cell.angle_beta   90.00
_cell.angle_gamma   90.00
#
_symmetry.space_group_name_H-M   'P 1'
#
loop_
_entity.id
_entity.type
_entity.pdbx_description
1 polymer ?
#
loop_
_entity_poly.entity_id
_entity_poly.type
_entity_poly.pdbx_seq_one_letter_code
_entity_poly.pdbx_strand_id
1 'polypeptide(L)'
;MGTGLTDIHRQDAPVTTSKDSGRAAAAAGEMSAPKGDSLVGKTVTINRPRQALYDYWRTLERLPQFMENVERVEPMGGNRYRWTVKAPAGRTVEWVAAVTEDRPGEVIGWTSEEGADVANSGRVEFRDAPGGRGTWVTATLLYDPPAGIVGKVIAKLF
;
A
#
# COMPACT_ATOMS: atom_id res chain seq x y z
N MET A 1 19.45 -24.25 -22.74
CA MET A 1 19.99 -23.10 -22.01
C MET A 1 19.06 -21.92 -22.20
N GLY A 2 18.00 -21.87 -21.42
CA GLY A 2 17.09 -20.75 -21.41
C GLY A 2 17.55 -19.73 -20.41
N THR A 3 18.13 -18.67 -20.88
CA THR A 3 18.26 -17.46 -20.12
C THR A 3 16.84 -16.94 -19.87
N GLY A 4 16.31 -17.24 -18.73
CA GLY A 4 15.07 -16.64 -18.30
C GLY A 4 15.28 -15.15 -18.17
N LEU A 5 14.84 -14.43 -19.17
CA LEU A 5 14.64 -13.01 -19.02
C LEU A 5 13.62 -12.83 -17.91
N THR A 6 14.08 -12.36 -16.80
CA THR A 6 13.23 -11.74 -15.80
C THR A 6 12.70 -10.47 -16.44
N ASP A 7 11.61 -10.59 -17.14
CA ASP A 7 10.87 -9.44 -17.59
C ASP A 7 10.27 -8.80 -16.32
N ILE A 8 11.05 -7.93 -15.75
CA ILE A 8 10.54 -6.99 -14.79
C ILE A 8 9.76 -5.99 -15.62
N HIS A 9 8.53 -6.35 -15.91
CA HIS A 9 7.60 -5.38 -16.46
C HIS A 9 7.33 -4.34 -15.39
N ARG A 10 8.15 -3.32 -15.42
CA ARG A 10 7.73 -2.02 -14.93
C ARG A 10 6.61 -1.57 -15.85
N GLN A 11 5.43 -1.97 -15.55
CA GLN A 11 4.29 -1.32 -16.15
C GLN A 11 4.07 -0.03 -15.36
N ASP A 12 4.74 1.01 -15.81
CA ASP A 12 4.26 2.37 -15.62
C ASP A 12 3.04 2.54 -16.52
N ALA A 13 2.05 1.70 -16.34
CA ALA A 13 0.80 1.88 -17.02
C ALA A 13 0.06 3.03 -16.33
N PRO A 14 -0.34 4.03 -17.05
CA PRO A 14 -1.32 4.96 -16.53
C PRO A 14 -2.59 4.14 -16.28
N VAL A 15 -2.80 3.78 -15.05
CA VAL A 15 -4.02 3.13 -14.66
C VAL A 15 -5.12 4.16 -14.82
N THR A 16 -5.92 3.98 -15.83
CA THR A 16 -7.16 4.72 -15.95
C THR A 16 -7.97 4.48 -14.68
N THR A 17 -8.15 5.52 -13.93
CA THR A 17 -8.94 5.54 -12.72
C THR A 17 -10.33 5.04 -12.98
N SER A 18 -10.62 3.79 -12.63
CA SER A 18 -12.00 3.41 -12.47
C SER A 18 -12.51 4.05 -11.17
N LYS A 19 -13.55 4.83 -11.29
CA LYS A 19 -14.17 5.57 -10.19
C LYS A 19 -14.86 4.68 -9.13
N ASP A 20 -14.68 3.37 -9.19
CA ASP A 20 -15.47 2.45 -8.39
C ASP A 20 -14.81 1.95 -7.10
N SER A 21 -13.62 2.43 -6.77
CA SER A 21 -12.97 2.02 -5.53
C SER A 21 -13.51 2.70 -4.25
N GLY A 22 -14.54 3.48 -4.38
CA GLY A 22 -15.07 4.28 -3.26
C GLY A 22 -16.11 3.63 -2.36
N ARG A 23 -16.43 2.36 -2.55
CA ARG A 23 -17.49 1.71 -1.77
C ARG A 23 -16.98 0.55 -0.92
N ALA A 24 -16.05 0.80 -0.08
CA ALA A 24 -15.89 -0.06 1.08
C ALA A 24 -16.87 0.41 2.14
N ALA A 25 -17.71 -0.49 2.63
CA ALA A 25 -18.61 -0.20 3.73
C ALA A 25 -17.80 0.32 4.91
N ALA A 26 -18.08 1.53 5.33
CA ALA A 26 -17.40 2.17 6.43
C ALA A 26 -17.69 1.43 7.72
N ALA A 27 -16.72 0.70 8.25
CA ALA A 27 -16.74 0.31 9.64
C ALA A 27 -16.16 1.48 10.44
N ALA A 28 -16.97 2.05 11.32
CA ALA A 28 -16.63 3.03 12.34
C ALA A 28 -15.54 4.06 11.96
N GLY A 29 -15.92 5.22 11.59
CA GLY A 29 -15.07 6.33 11.19
C GLY A 29 -15.39 6.75 9.77
N GLU A 30 -15.54 8.01 9.56
CA GLU A 30 -15.78 8.55 8.24
C GLU A 30 -14.50 8.44 7.42
N MET A 31 -14.58 7.72 6.29
CA MET A 31 -13.46 7.51 5.41
C MET A 31 -13.23 8.72 4.54
N SER A 32 -11.99 9.19 4.47
CA SER A 32 -11.60 10.24 3.56
C SER A 32 -10.78 9.61 2.43
N ALA A 33 -11.48 9.10 1.43
CA ALA A 33 -10.84 8.58 0.24
C ALA A 33 -10.12 9.69 -0.50
N PRO A 34 -8.91 9.44 -1.03
CA PRO A 34 -8.21 10.42 -1.83
C PRO A 34 -8.99 10.74 -3.12
N LYS A 35 -8.85 11.95 -3.60
CA LYS A 35 -9.45 12.38 -4.86
C LYS A 35 -8.83 11.72 -6.10
N GLY A 36 -7.68 11.04 -5.91
CA GLY A 36 -7.04 10.30 -6.96
C GLY A 36 -6.10 11.10 -7.84
N ASP A 37 -5.54 12.16 -7.31
CA ASP A 37 -4.66 13.05 -8.06
C ASP A 37 -3.28 12.43 -8.32
N SER A 38 -2.88 11.43 -7.54
CA SER A 38 -1.60 10.75 -7.72
C SER A 38 -1.72 9.25 -7.47
N LEU A 39 -1.19 8.48 -8.41
CA LEU A 39 -1.18 7.02 -8.37
C LEU A 39 0.25 6.52 -8.48
N VAL A 40 0.64 5.63 -7.56
CA VAL A 40 1.91 4.91 -7.60
C VAL A 40 1.62 3.42 -7.61
N GLY A 41 2.27 2.69 -8.50
CA GLY A 41 2.15 1.24 -8.56
C GLY A 41 3.51 0.59 -8.78
N LYS A 42 3.72 -0.56 -8.17
CA LYS A 42 4.95 -1.34 -8.32
C LYS A 42 4.63 -2.83 -8.21
N THR A 43 5.20 -3.62 -9.11
CA THR A 43 5.15 -5.08 -9.07
C THR A 43 6.55 -5.64 -8.90
N VAL A 44 6.72 -6.55 -7.97
CA VAL A 44 7.97 -7.29 -7.77
C VAL A 44 7.68 -8.78 -7.71
N THR A 45 8.67 -9.59 -8.07
CA THR A 45 8.61 -11.04 -7.91
C THR A 45 9.45 -11.44 -6.70
N ILE A 46 8.84 -12.16 -5.77
CA ILE A 46 9.51 -12.63 -4.57
C ILE A 46 9.39 -14.15 -4.53
N ASN A 47 10.51 -14.83 -4.36
CA ASN A 47 10.56 -16.28 -4.31
C ASN A 47 10.09 -16.82 -2.94
N ARG A 48 8.81 -16.60 -2.66
CA ARG A 48 8.12 -17.05 -1.45
C ARG A 48 6.67 -17.37 -1.80
N PRO A 49 6.02 -18.30 -1.07
CA PRO A 49 4.60 -18.57 -1.24
C PRO A 49 3.73 -17.34 -0.94
N ARG A 50 2.61 -17.20 -1.64
CA ARG A 50 1.68 -16.10 -1.44
C ARG A 50 1.24 -15.94 0.02
N GLN A 51 0.91 -17.05 0.65
CA GLN A 51 0.43 -17.02 2.03
C GLN A 51 1.48 -16.47 3.00
N ALA A 52 2.73 -16.85 2.81
CA ALA A 52 3.83 -16.36 3.66
C ALA A 52 4.02 -14.85 3.52
N LEU A 53 3.94 -14.33 2.29
CA LEU A 53 4.05 -12.90 2.03
C LEU A 53 2.84 -12.13 2.53
N TYR A 54 1.65 -12.68 2.36
CA TYR A 54 0.45 -12.10 2.93
C TYR A 54 0.54 -11.99 4.45
N ASP A 55 0.93 -13.06 5.13
CA ASP A 55 1.05 -13.07 6.59
C ASP A 55 2.05 -12.03 7.08
N TYR A 56 3.14 -11.87 6.34
CA TYR A 56 4.16 -10.87 6.64
C TYR A 56 3.62 -9.44 6.49
N TRP A 57 2.95 -9.15 5.40
CA TRP A 57 2.33 -7.86 5.14
C TRP A 57 1.14 -7.58 6.06
N ARG A 58 0.36 -8.61 6.37
CA ARG A 58 -0.83 -8.44 7.22
C ARG A 58 -0.47 -8.05 8.65
N THR A 59 0.71 -8.37 9.09
CA THR A 59 1.24 -7.86 10.35
C THR A 59 1.82 -6.46 10.13
N LEU A 60 0.92 -5.50 10.02
CA LEU A 60 1.26 -4.12 9.61
C LEU A 60 2.25 -3.45 10.56
N GLU A 61 2.27 -3.84 11.82
CA GLU A 61 3.21 -3.31 12.82
C GLU A 61 4.68 -3.61 12.50
N ARG A 62 4.92 -4.60 11.62
CA ARG A 62 6.27 -4.98 11.18
C ARG A 62 6.77 -4.19 9.98
N LEU A 63 5.90 -3.43 9.32
CA LEU A 63 6.28 -2.68 8.12
C LEU A 63 7.48 -1.75 8.31
N PRO A 64 7.68 -1.11 9.48
CA PRO A 64 8.87 -0.29 9.70
C PRO A 64 10.20 -1.04 9.57
N GLN A 65 10.21 -2.37 9.70
CA GLN A 65 11.43 -3.17 9.60
C GLN A 65 11.97 -3.23 8.17
N PHE A 66 11.13 -3.05 7.16
CA PHE A 66 11.54 -3.12 5.76
C PHE A 66 11.04 -1.95 4.90
N MET A 67 10.25 -1.05 5.46
CA MET A 67 9.84 0.19 4.82
C MET A 67 10.51 1.36 5.54
N GLU A 68 11.61 1.82 5.00
CA GLU A 68 12.52 2.77 5.65
C GLU A 68 11.85 4.07 6.10
N ASN A 69 10.88 4.56 5.34
CA ASN A 69 10.21 5.80 5.65
C ASN A 69 9.00 5.65 6.59
N VAL A 70 8.61 4.43 6.91
CA VAL A 70 7.57 4.17 7.90
C VAL A 70 8.23 4.09 9.27
N GLU A 71 7.92 5.03 10.13
CA GLU A 71 8.47 5.06 11.48
C GLU A 71 7.79 4.04 12.39
N ARG A 72 6.46 4.01 12.35
CA ARG A 72 5.68 3.02 13.08
C ARG A 72 4.27 2.88 12.52
N VAL A 73 3.69 1.73 12.79
CA VAL A 73 2.28 1.43 12.55
C VAL A 73 1.71 0.85 13.83
N GLU A 74 0.70 1.49 14.38
CA GLU A 74 0.10 1.12 15.66
C GLU A 74 -1.34 0.63 15.46
N PRO A 75 -1.69 -0.58 15.93
CA PRO A 75 -3.07 -1.03 15.88
C PRO A 75 -3.93 -0.20 16.83
N MET A 76 -5.13 0.16 16.39
CA MET A 76 -6.10 0.93 17.16
C MET A 76 -7.38 0.15 17.48
N GLY A 77 -7.41 -1.15 17.11
CA GLY A 77 -8.62 -1.97 17.20
C GLY A 77 -9.51 -1.81 15.97
N GLY A 78 -10.33 -2.81 15.68
CA GLY A 78 -11.30 -2.77 14.58
C GLY A 78 -10.69 -2.64 13.19
N ASN A 79 -9.56 -3.28 12.95
CA ASN A 79 -8.82 -3.18 11.67
C ASN A 79 -8.35 -1.75 11.32
N ARG A 80 -8.20 -0.89 12.30
CA ARG A 80 -7.71 0.46 12.16
C ARG A 80 -6.27 0.55 12.65
N TYR A 81 -5.45 1.31 11.92
CA TYR A 81 -4.02 1.45 12.21
C TYR A 81 -3.59 2.89 12.07
N ARG A 82 -2.81 3.38 13.02
CA ARG A 82 -2.18 4.69 12.91
C ARG A 82 -0.80 4.53 12.29
N TRP A 83 -0.59 5.23 11.20
CA TRP A 83 0.68 5.28 10.50
C TRP A 83 1.41 6.56 10.83
N THR A 84 2.67 6.43 11.17
CA THR A 84 3.59 7.56 11.31
C THR A 84 4.70 7.40 10.28
N VAL A 85 4.82 8.35 9.38
CA VAL A 85 5.72 8.31 8.24
C VAL A 85 6.67 9.49 8.30
N LYS A 86 7.94 9.21 8.05
CA LYS A 86 8.98 10.23 8.05
C LYS A 86 8.81 11.18 6.88
N ALA A 87 8.91 12.46 7.15
CA ALA A 87 8.90 13.53 6.18
C ALA A 87 10.21 14.30 6.23
N PRO A 88 10.53 15.10 5.21
CA PRO A 88 11.75 15.89 5.21
C PRO A 88 11.88 16.83 6.41
N ALA A 89 13.12 17.20 6.73
CA ALA A 89 13.48 18.10 7.82
C ALA A 89 13.07 17.60 9.23
N GLY A 90 13.13 16.29 9.44
CA GLY A 90 12.81 15.68 10.74
C GLY A 90 11.33 15.74 11.10
N ARG A 91 10.47 16.06 10.15
CA ARG A 91 9.01 16.07 10.34
C ARG A 91 8.43 14.68 10.14
N THR A 92 7.22 14.49 10.62
CA THR A 92 6.43 13.29 10.38
C THR A 92 5.05 13.69 9.86
N VAL A 93 4.44 12.78 9.10
CA VAL A 93 3.02 12.84 8.76
C VAL A 93 2.34 11.63 9.36
N GLU A 94 1.10 11.79 9.75
CA GLU A 94 0.31 10.74 10.38
C GLU A 94 -1.05 10.60 9.72
N TRP A 95 -1.54 9.38 9.69
CA TRP A 95 -2.92 9.11 9.35
C TRP A 95 -3.38 7.84 10.02
N VAL A 96 -4.70 7.73 10.20
CA VAL A 96 -5.36 6.48 10.56
C VAL A 96 -5.95 5.90 9.30
N ALA A 97 -5.69 4.63 9.05
CA ALA A 97 -6.26 3.90 7.92
C ALA A 97 -6.97 2.64 8.43
N ALA A 98 -8.10 2.35 7.82
CA ALA A 98 -8.80 1.09 8.04
C ALA A 98 -8.46 0.10 6.94
N VAL A 99 -8.32 -1.16 7.31
CA VAL A 99 -8.26 -2.26 6.35
C VAL A 99 -9.65 -2.45 5.77
N THR A 100 -9.81 -2.16 4.49
CA THR A 100 -11.09 -2.18 3.78
C THR A 100 -11.28 -3.41 2.92
N GLU A 101 -10.19 -4.10 2.60
CA GLU A 101 -10.20 -5.32 1.83
C GLU A 101 -9.16 -6.27 2.43
N ASP A 102 -9.58 -7.49 2.72
CA ASP A 102 -8.69 -8.49 3.29
C ASP A 102 -9.12 -9.88 2.81
N ARG A 103 -8.37 -10.43 1.89
CA ARG A 103 -8.52 -11.81 1.43
C ARG A 103 -7.20 -12.54 1.66
N PRO A 104 -7.14 -13.48 2.59
CA PRO A 104 -5.91 -14.19 2.93
C PRO A 104 -5.19 -14.77 1.72
N GLY A 105 -3.90 -14.47 1.62
CA GLY A 105 -3.06 -14.92 0.51
C GLY A 105 -3.30 -14.21 -0.83
N GLU A 106 -4.25 -13.27 -0.91
CA GLU A 106 -4.62 -12.64 -2.16
C GLU A 106 -4.49 -11.11 -2.15
N VAL A 107 -5.08 -10.44 -1.17
CA VAL A 107 -5.12 -8.98 -1.17
C VAL A 107 -5.27 -8.40 0.22
N ILE A 108 -4.63 -7.27 0.44
CA ILE A 108 -4.84 -6.38 1.58
C ILE A 108 -5.07 -4.98 1.01
N GLY A 109 -6.19 -4.37 1.35
CA GLY A 109 -6.50 -3.00 0.96
C GLY A 109 -6.79 -2.12 2.15
N TRP A 110 -6.53 -0.84 2.03
CA TRP A 110 -6.78 0.14 3.09
C TRP A 110 -7.25 1.46 2.53
N THR A 111 -7.89 2.24 3.38
CA THR A 111 -8.29 3.62 3.08
C THR A 111 -8.10 4.46 4.34
N SER A 112 -7.52 5.64 4.17
CA SER A 112 -7.36 6.58 5.28
C SER A 112 -8.69 7.10 5.77
N GLU A 113 -8.74 7.45 7.05
CA GLU A 113 -9.88 8.11 7.67
C GLU A 113 -9.75 9.63 7.57
N GLU A 114 -10.84 10.31 7.84
CA GLU A 114 -10.86 11.77 7.92
C GLU A 114 -9.85 12.30 8.94
N GLY A 115 -9.23 13.43 8.65
CA GLY A 115 -8.18 14.00 9.49
C GLY A 115 -6.76 13.49 9.15
N ALA A 116 -6.61 12.70 8.09
CA ALA A 116 -5.29 12.28 7.64
C ALA A 116 -4.47 13.46 7.14
N ASP A 117 -3.19 13.51 7.51
CA ASP A 117 -2.25 14.49 6.94
C ASP A 117 -2.12 14.31 5.43
N VAL A 118 -2.22 13.07 4.97
CA VAL A 118 -2.25 12.71 3.55
C VAL A 118 -3.37 11.71 3.34
N ALA A 119 -4.43 12.10 2.65
CA ALA A 119 -5.49 11.17 2.29
C ALA A 119 -4.94 10.14 1.30
N ASN A 120 -5.13 8.86 1.62
CA ASN A 120 -4.60 7.79 0.79
C ASN A 120 -5.47 6.54 0.87
N SER A 121 -5.38 5.74 -0.18
CA SER A 121 -5.90 4.38 -0.21
C SER A 121 -4.93 3.54 -1.02
N GLY A 122 -4.90 2.27 -0.74
CA GLY A 122 -4.01 1.38 -1.47
C GLY A 122 -4.38 -0.06 -1.31
N ARG A 123 -3.66 -0.89 -2.04
CA ARG A 123 -3.81 -2.33 -1.96
C ARG A 123 -2.51 -3.02 -2.32
N VAL A 124 -2.31 -4.17 -1.73
CA VAL A 124 -1.24 -5.10 -2.07
C VAL A 124 -1.89 -6.39 -2.52
N GLU A 125 -1.58 -6.81 -3.72
CA GLU A 125 -2.09 -8.05 -4.30
C GLU A 125 -0.96 -9.07 -4.39
N PHE A 126 -1.31 -10.32 -4.12
CA PHE A 126 -0.40 -11.46 -4.16
C PHE A 126 -0.93 -12.46 -5.18
N ARG A 127 -0.14 -12.76 -6.20
CA ARG A 127 -0.47 -13.74 -7.24
C ARG A 127 0.69 -14.69 -7.45
N ASP A 128 0.40 -15.93 -7.78
CA ASP A 128 1.45 -16.88 -8.11
C ASP A 128 2.19 -16.43 -9.36
N ALA A 129 3.52 -16.36 -9.27
CA ALA A 129 4.35 -16.08 -10.42
C ALA A 129 4.42 -17.31 -11.33
N PRO A 130 4.52 -17.13 -12.66
CA PRO A 130 4.64 -18.25 -13.57
C PRO A 130 5.91 -19.06 -13.33
N GLY A 131 5.85 -20.36 -13.60
CA GLY A 131 7.01 -21.24 -13.55
C GLY A 131 7.52 -21.55 -12.14
N GLY A 132 6.66 -21.48 -11.12
CA GLY A 132 7.06 -21.79 -9.75
C GLY A 132 8.06 -20.80 -9.15
N ARG A 133 8.11 -19.57 -9.62
CA ARG A 133 9.07 -18.54 -9.20
C ARG A 133 8.68 -17.79 -7.93
N GLY A 134 7.66 -18.25 -7.25
CA GLY A 134 7.15 -17.59 -6.05
C GLY A 134 5.92 -16.75 -6.34
N THR A 135 5.94 -15.49 -5.97
CA THR A 135 4.77 -14.63 -5.98
C THR A 135 5.03 -13.29 -6.66
N TRP A 136 4.09 -12.85 -7.48
CA TRP A 136 3.99 -11.46 -7.88
C TRP A 136 3.30 -10.68 -6.78
N VAL A 137 3.99 -9.67 -6.27
CA VAL A 137 3.45 -8.73 -5.30
C VAL A 137 3.27 -7.39 -6.00
N THR A 138 2.02 -6.96 -6.12
CA THR A 138 1.68 -5.68 -6.72
C THR A 138 1.13 -4.74 -5.67
N ALA A 139 1.84 -3.66 -5.40
CA ALA A 139 1.41 -2.61 -4.50
C ALA A 139 0.93 -1.41 -5.32
N THR A 140 -0.23 -0.90 -4.97
CA THR A 140 -0.83 0.28 -5.60
C THR A 140 -1.21 1.26 -4.50
N LEU A 141 -0.82 2.50 -4.65
CA LEU A 141 -1.15 3.59 -3.74
C LEU A 141 -1.76 4.76 -4.49
N LEU A 142 -2.92 5.17 -4.06
CA LEU A 142 -3.58 6.37 -4.51
C LEU A 142 -3.54 7.38 -3.38
N TYR A 143 -3.13 8.60 -3.65
CA TYR A 143 -3.01 9.63 -2.62
C TYR A 143 -3.26 11.03 -3.18
N ASP A 144 -3.67 11.93 -2.30
CA ASP A 144 -3.76 13.35 -2.62
C ASP A 144 -2.43 13.99 -2.30
N PRO A 145 -1.72 14.55 -3.29
CA PRO A 145 -0.44 15.17 -3.03
C PRO A 145 -0.65 16.40 -2.13
N PRO A 146 -0.06 16.40 -0.93
CA PRO A 146 -0.09 17.59 -0.11
C PRO A 146 0.78 18.68 -0.73
N ALA A 147 0.50 19.94 -0.42
CA ALA A 147 1.33 21.05 -0.85
C ALA A 147 2.77 20.85 -0.36
N GLY A 148 3.75 20.89 -1.28
CA GLY A 148 5.16 20.83 -0.95
C GLY A 148 5.78 19.45 -0.99
N ILE A 149 6.76 19.21 -0.13
CA ILE A 149 7.74 18.11 -0.20
C ILE A 149 7.17 16.75 0.19
N VAL A 150 6.02 16.71 0.86
CA VAL A 150 5.46 15.49 1.44
C VAL A 150 5.04 14.48 0.38
N GLY A 151 4.62 14.95 -0.80
CA GLY A 151 4.27 14.06 -1.91
C GLY A 151 5.42 13.16 -2.36
N LYS A 152 6.65 13.62 -2.28
CA LYS A 152 7.84 12.84 -2.64
C LYS A 152 8.11 11.72 -1.64
N VAL A 153 7.76 11.93 -0.38
CA VAL A 153 7.93 10.92 0.68
C VAL A 153 6.97 9.75 0.47
N ILE A 154 5.72 10.05 0.13
CA ILE A 154 4.71 9.01 -0.13
C ILE A 154 5.13 8.15 -1.32
N ALA A 155 5.63 8.73 -2.40
CA ALA A 155 6.11 8.00 -3.56
C ALA A 155 7.28 7.04 -3.23
N LYS A 156 8.04 7.30 -2.17
CA LYS A 156 9.17 6.46 -1.75
C LYS A 156 8.81 5.37 -0.74
N LEU A 157 7.54 5.25 -0.33
CA LEU A 157 7.13 4.21 0.61
C LEU A 157 7.25 2.79 0.03
N PHE A 158 7.27 2.69 -1.27
CA PHE A 158 7.40 1.43 -1.99
C PHE A 158 8.72 1.47 -2.80
#